data_b5dceb49c752260c816371c202b7313f
#
_entry.id   b5dceb49c752260c816371c202b7313f
#
_cell.length_a   1.000
_cell.length_b   1.000
_cell.length_c   1.000
_cell.angle_alpha   90.00
_cell.angle_beta   90.00
_cell.angle_gamma   90.00
#
_symmetry.space_group_name_H-M   'P 1'
#
loop_
_entity.id
_entity.type
_entity.pdbx_description
1 polymer ?
#
loop_
_entity_poly.entity_id
_entity_poly.type
_entity_poly.pdbx_seq_one_letter_code
_entity_poly.pdbx_strand_id
1 'polypeptide(L)'
;MLNKKGYTLIEVLIAVAITIPIAYGVITVPTTLMKEYNELQELTSSINDSNVIRTALTTDIQGGKVTAIDANNLAIGEKIYRFSEAGLQRDNHGDVNKLSDEIYFYTLDGELLHIYNDTNSFKYAVASSFDRGELSD
;
A
#
# COMPACT_ATOMS: atom_id res chain seq x y z
N MET A 1 -25.14 32.79 -52.82
CA MET A 1 -25.86 33.34 -51.69
C MET A 1 -26.89 32.39 -51.16
N LEU A 2 -27.76 31.89 -52.00
CA LEU A 2 -28.71 30.89 -51.58
C LEU A 2 -28.03 29.64 -51.06
N ASN A 3 -26.95 29.25 -51.71
CA ASN A 3 -26.18 28.13 -51.29
C ASN A 3 -25.55 28.34 -49.91
N LYS A 4 -25.30 29.60 -49.63
CA LYS A 4 -24.68 29.96 -48.35
C LYS A 4 -25.61 29.69 -47.18
N LYS A 5 -26.91 30.03 -47.39
CA LYS A 5 -27.92 29.77 -46.34
C LYS A 5 -28.13 28.28 -46.15
N GLY A 6 -28.31 27.55 -47.26
CA GLY A 6 -28.49 26.11 -47.19
C GLY A 6 -27.27 25.44 -46.60
N TYR A 7 -26.13 25.92 -47.02
CA TYR A 7 -24.88 25.43 -46.51
C TYR A 7 -24.81 25.63 -45.00
N THR A 8 -25.14 26.82 -44.52
CA THR A 8 -25.10 27.13 -43.11
C THR A 8 -25.99 26.19 -42.29
N LEU A 9 -27.18 25.93 -42.79
CA LEU A 9 -28.12 25.06 -42.09
C LEU A 9 -27.57 23.64 -41.98
N ILE A 10 -27.07 23.09 -43.07
CA ILE A 10 -26.47 21.76 -43.07
C ILE A 10 -25.23 21.72 -42.21
N GLU A 11 -24.43 22.76 -42.31
CA GLU A 11 -23.21 22.88 -41.54
C GLU A 11 -23.47 22.90 -40.05
N VAL A 12 -24.50 23.63 -39.63
CA VAL A 12 -24.92 23.70 -38.25
C VAL A 12 -25.38 22.32 -37.77
N LEU A 13 -26.16 21.63 -38.57
CA LEU A 13 -26.64 20.30 -38.22
C LEU A 13 -25.47 19.32 -38.06
N ILE A 14 -24.51 19.37 -38.96
CA ILE A 14 -23.33 18.52 -38.91
C ILE A 14 -22.50 18.86 -37.67
N ALA A 15 -22.32 20.15 -37.43
CA ALA A 15 -21.54 20.59 -36.27
C ALA A 15 -22.17 20.12 -34.97
N VAL A 16 -23.48 20.22 -34.86
CA VAL A 16 -24.19 19.74 -33.66
C VAL A 16 -24.07 18.23 -33.54
N ALA A 17 -24.20 17.52 -34.65
CA ALA A 17 -24.14 16.07 -34.66
C ALA A 17 -22.75 15.56 -34.24
N ILE A 18 -21.70 16.32 -34.52
CA ILE A 18 -20.37 15.96 -34.14
C ILE A 18 -20.05 16.42 -32.70
N THR A 19 -20.51 17.60 -32.35
CA THR A 19 -20.21 18.23 -31.06
C THR A 19 -20.79 17.44 -29.89
N ILE A 20 -21.99 16.92 -30.02
CA ILE A 20 -22.65 16.20 -28.92
C ILE A 20 -21.84 14.97 -28.47
N PRO A 21 -21.46 14.08 -29.39
CA PRO A 21 -20.64 12.93 -28.97
C PRO A 21 -19.28 13.34 -28.41
N ILE A 22 -18.67 14.37 -28.99
CA ILE A 22 -17.37 14.84 -28.51
C ILE A 22 -17.47 15.40 -27.10
N ALA A 23 -18.48 16.24 -26.86
CA ALA A 23 -18.71 16.83 -25.56
C ALA A 23 -18.99 15.74 -24.52
N TYR A 24 -19.76 14.75 -24.88
CA TYR A 24 -20.04 13.62 -24.00
C TYR A 24 -18.75 12.87 -23.65
N GLY A 25 -17.91 12.61 -24.64
CA GLY A 25 -16.66 11.94 -24.43
C GLY A 25 -15.70 12.73 -23.57
N VAL A 26 -15.65 14.04 -23.76
CA VAL A 26 -14.78 14.92 -22.97
C VAL A 26 -15.19 14.91 -21.50
N ILE A 27 -16.45 14.80 -21.22
CA ILE A 27 -16.93 14.78 -19.84
C ILE A 27 -16.79 13.38 -19.23
N THR A 28 -17.16 12.35 -19.97
CA THR A 28 -17.26 10.99 -19.45
C THR A 28 -15.89 10.32 -19.31
N VAL A 29 -15.06 10.44 -20.33
CA VAL A 29 -13.75 9.76 -20.34
C VAL A 29 -12.85 10.24 -19.20
N PRO A 30 -12.66 11.55 -18.99
CA PRO A 30 -11.82 12.00 -17.86
C PRO A 30 -12.32 11.52 -16.52
N THR A 31 -13.63 11.53 -16.30
CA THR A 31 -14.21 11.07 -15.04
C THR A 31 -13.90 9.60 -14.80
N THR A 32 -14.06 8.78 -15.85
CA THR A 32 -13.76 7.35 -15.76
C THR A 32 -12.27 7.12 -15.51
N LEU A 33 -11.40 7.84 -16.20
CA LEU A 33 -9.96 7.72 -16.03
C LEU A 33 -9.52 8.12 -14.63
N MET A 34 -10.10 9.17 -14.07
CA MET A 34 -9.78 9.58 -12.73
C MET A 34 -10.16 8.53 -11.70
N LYS A 35 -11.30 7.90 -11.89
CA LYS A 35 -11.74 6.82 -11.01
C LYS A 35 -10.78 5.65 -11.08
N GLU A 36 -10.40 5.21 -12.27
CA GLU A 36 -9.46 4.13 -12.46
C GLU A 36 -8.09 4.48 -11.91
N TYR A 37 -7.67 5.72 -12.10
CA TYR A 37 -6.40 6.20 -11.58
C TYR A 37 -6.37 6.13 -10.05
N ASN A 38 -7.44 6.55 -9.39
CA ASN A 38 -7.53 6.48 -7.94
C ASN A 38 -7.48 5.04 -7.44
N GLU A 39 -8.17 4.13 -8.11
CA GLU A 39 -8.15 2.72 -7.76
C GLU A 39 -6.75 2.14 -7.93
N LEU A 40 -6.06 2.50 -9.02
CA LEU A 40 -4.70 2.05 -9.24
C LEU A 40 -3.73 2.63 -8.22
N GLN A 41 -3.94 3.86 -7.79
CA GLN A 41 -3.10 4.46 -6.77
C GLN A 41 -3.25 3.74 -5.43
N GLU A 42 -4.46 3.40 -5.05
CA GLU A 42 -4.68 2.64 -3.84
C GLU A 42 -4.00 1.29 -3.90
N LEU A 43 -4.13 0.60 -5.02
CA LEU A 43 -3.48 -0.68 -5.22
C LEU A 43 -1.97 -0.57 -5.18
N THR A 44 -1.43 0.42 -5.86
CA THR A 44 0.01 0.65 -5.92
C THR A 44 0.56 0.99 -4.54
N SER A 45 -0.16 1.81 -3.78
CA SER A 45 0.25 2.17 -2.43
C SER A 45 0.28 0.93 -1.53
N SER A 46 -0.73 0.08 -1.63
CA SER A 46 -0.78 -1.16 -0.86
C SER A 46 0.38 -2.09 -1.22
N ILE A 47 0.69 -2.21 -2.50
CA ILE A 47 1.81 -3.03 -2.96
C ILE A 47 3.14 -2.46 -2.48
N ASN A 48 3.29 -1.14 -2.53
CA ASN A 48 4.51 -0.49 -2.06
C ASN A 48 4.71 -0.69 -0.57
N ASP A 49 3.67 -0.52 0.22
CA ASP A 49 3.74 -0.76 1.66
C ASP A 49 4.13 -2.20 1.95
N SER A 50 3.53 -3.14 1.25
CA SER A 50 3.83 -4.55 1.39
C SER A 50 5.30 -4.82 1.07
N ASN A 51 5.82 -4.24 0.00
CA ASN A 51 7.22 -4.43 -0.38
C ASN A 51 8.17 -3.80 0.63
N VAL A 52 7.85 -2.62 1.13
CA VAL A 52 8.67 -1.94 2.13
C VAL A 52 8.72 -2.76 3.41
N ILE A 53 7.58 -3.22 3.88
CA ILE A 53 7.51 -4.05 5.09
C ILE A 53 8.29 -5.33 4.90
N ARG A 54 8.10 -6.01 3.78
CA ARG A 54 8.79 -7.26 3.51
C ARG A 54 10.29 -7.09 3.45
N THR A 55 10.75 -6.05 2.78
CA THR A 55 12.19 -5.76 2.67
C THR A 55 12.79 -5.47 4.03
N ALA A 56 12.13 -4.61 4.81
CA ALA A 56 12.61 -4.25 6.14
C ALA A 56 12.67 -5.49 7.04
N LEU A 57 11.61 -6.28 7.06
CA LEU A 57 11.55 -7.49 7.88
C LEU A 57 12.59 -8.50 7.47
N THR A 58 12.74 -8.75 6.18
CA THR A 58 13.72 -9.72 5.69
C THR A 58 15.12 -9.31 6.09
N THR A 59 15.45 -8.05 5.91
CA THR A 59 16.78 -7.53 6.26
C THR A 59 17.03 -7.62 7.76
N ASP A 60 16.06 -7.18 8.55
CA ASP A 60 16.23 -7.14 10.00
C ASP A 60 16.25 -8.54 10.62
N ILE A 61 15.45 -9.46 10.12
CA ILE A 61 15.40 -10.83 10.61
C ILE A 61 16.73 -11.54 10.32
N GLN A 62 17.29 -11.29 9.15
CA GLN A 62 18.59 -11.87 8.82
C GLN A 62 19.70 -11.35 9.71
N GLY A 63 19.59 -10.12 10.19
CA GLY A 63 20.61 -9.49 10.99
C GLY A 63 20.48 -9.67 12.48
N GLY A 64 19.40 -10.26 12.98
CA GLY A 64 19.20 -10.35 14.40
C GLY A 64 18.13 -11.34 14.84
N LYS A 65 17.94 -11.39 16.13
CA LYS A 65 16.92 -12.25 16.74
C LYS A 65 15.64 -11.49 16.93
N VAL A 66 14.54 -12.22 16.94
CA VAL A 66 13.20 -11.65 17.11
C VAL A 66 12.76 -11.90 18.55
N THR A 67 12.36 -10.83 19.21
CA THR A 67 11.89 -10.89 20.60
C THR A 67 10.61 -10.09 20.74
N ALA A 68 9.56 -10.70 21.25
CA ALA A 68 8.32 -10.01 21.53
C ALA A 68 8.47 -9.21 22.81
N ILE A 69 8.25 -7.90 22.73
CA ILE A 69 8.30 -7.02 23.91
C ILE A 69 6.92 -6.97 24.54
N ASP A 70 5.92 -6.61 23.75
CA ASP A 70 4.52 -6.64 24.18
C ASP A 70 3.61 -6.76 22.95
N ALA A 71 2.31 -6.60 23.12
CA ALA A 71 1.37 -6.78 22.03
C ALA A 71 1.55 -5.78 20.88
N ASN A 72 2.18 -4.63 21.19
CA ASN A 72 2.33 -3.55 20.21
C ASN A 72 3.77 -3.30 19.82
N ASN A 73 4.73 -3.97 20.42
CA ASN A 73 6.14 -3.73 20.15
C ASN A 73 6.86 -5.06 19.96
N LEU A 74 7.65 -5.11 18.89
CA LEU A 74 8.42 -6.29 18.54
C LEU A 74 9.85 -5.87 18.26
N ALA A 75 10.81 -6.51 18.93
CA ALA A 75 12.22 -6.24 18.71
C ALA A 75 12.76 -7.24 17.69
N ILE A 76 13.41 -6.74 16.65
CA ILE A 76 14.08 -7.55 15.65
C ILE A 76 15.53 -7.05 15.58
N GLY A 77 16.44 -7.82 16.17
CA GLY A 77 17.81 -7.36 16.34
C GLY A 77 17.84 -6.14 17.23
N GLU A 78 18.39 -5.05 16.74
CA GLU A 78 18.48 -3.81 17.48
C GLU A 78 17.33 -2.85 17.16
N LYS A 79 16.41 -3.26 16.30
CA LYS A 79 15.32 -2.40 15.84
C LYS A 79 14.02 -2.80 16.48
N ILE A 80 13.18 -1.81 16.71
CA ILE A 80 11.89 -2.03 17.34
C ILE A 80 10.78 -1.69 16.35
N TYR A 81 9.91 -2.64 16.11
CA TYR A 81 8.73 -2.45 15.28
C TYR A 81 7.56 -2.14 16.18
N ARG A 82 6.91 -1.01 15.92
CA ARG A 82 5.75 -0.57 16.70
C ARG A 82 4.49 -0.73 15.88
N PHE A 83 3.54 -1.42 16.47
CA PHE A 83 2.22 -1.67 15.87
C PHE A 83 1.20 -0.83 16.61
N SER A 84 0.66 0.17 15.95
CA SER A 84 -0.29 1.09 16.60
C SER A 84 -1.40 1.45 15.63
N GLU A 85 -2.38 2.20 16.14
CA GLU A 85 -3.45 2.71 15.31
C GLU A 85 -2.96 3.70 14.26
N ALA A 86 -1.81 4.30 14.49
CA ALA A 86 -1.19 5.21 13.53
C ALA A 86 -0.49 4.48 12.39
N GLY A 87 -0.34 3.16 12.49
CA GLY A 87 0.30 2.35 11.48
C GLY A 87 1.46 1.53 12.01
N LEU A 88 2.25 1.01 11.10
CA LEU A 88 3.44 0.22 11.43
C LEU A 88 4.68 1.10 11.32
N GLN A 89 5.44 1.19 12.39
CA GLN A 89 6.65 1.99 12.48
C GLN A 89 7.85 1.12 12.84
N ARG A 90 9.00 1.53 12.35
CA ARG A 90 10.29 0.86 12.63
C ARG A 90 11.21 1.87 13.28
N ASP A 91 11.63 1.59 14.48
CA ASP A 91 12.53 2.46 15.25
C ASP A 91 13.93 1.87 15.23
N ASN A 92 14.85 2.61 14.65
CA ASN A 92 16.26 2.25 14.60
C ASN A 92 17.04 3.23 15.44
N HIS A 93 17.15 2.94 16.75
CA HIS A 93 17.89 3.78 17.70
C HIS A 93 17.44 5.24 17.72
N GLY A 94 16.13 5.43 17.73
CA GLY A 94 15.57 6.77 17.77
C GLY A 94 15.20 7.32 16.39
N ASP A 95 15.67 6.69 15.33
CA ASP A 95 15.31 7.07 13.98
C ASP A 95 14.08 6.27 13.57
N VAL A 96 12.92 6.89 13.70
CA VAL A 96 11.64 6.22 13.47
C VAL A 96 11.18 6.43 12.04
N ASN A 97 10.98 5.33 11.34
CA ASN A 97 10.47 5.33 9.99
C ASN A 97 9.11 4.65 9.94
N LYS A 98 8.16 5.28 9.29
CA LYS A 98 6.85 4.70 9.13
C LYS A 98 6.84 3.80 7.91
N LEU A 99 6.52 2.54 8.11
CA LEU A 99 6.47 1.56 7.03
C LEU A 99 5.12 1.52 6.36
N SER A 100 4.05 1.78 7.11
CA SER A 100 2.70 1.77 6.58
C SER A 100 1.77 2.60 7.46
N ASP A 101 0.75 3.19 6.83
CA ASP A 101 -0.32 3.88 7.54
C ASP A 101 -1.38 2.90 8.04
N GLU A 102 -1.33 1.66 7.58
CA GLU A 102 -2.31 0.66 7.94
C GLU A 102 -1.98 0.03 9.28
N ILE A 103 -3.02 -0.42 9.97
CA ILE A 103 -2.87 -1.09 11.27
C ILE A 103 -2.48 -2.53 11.03
N TYR A 104 -1.39 -2.95 11.64
CA TYR A 104 -0.91 -4.32 11.57
C TYR A 104 -0.85 -4.93 12.94
N PHE A 105 -0.90 -6.25 12.98
CA PHE A 105 -0.76 -7.04 14.19
C PHE A 105 0.32 -8.09 13.97
N TYR A 106 0.86 -8.61 15.05
CA TYR A 106 1.82 -9.68 14.95
C TYR A 106 1.57 -10.76 15.99
N THR A 107 2.00 -11.96 15.65
CA THR A 107 2.08 -13.06 16.59
C THR A 107 3.46 -13.70 16.41
N LEU A 108 4.05 -14.08 17.52
CA LEU A 108 5.32 -14.79 17.52
C LEU A 108 5.08 -16.11 18.25
N ASP A 109 5.07 -17.18 17.48
CA ASP A 109 4.81 -18.52 18.01
C ASP A 109 6.05 -19.37 17.75
N GLY A 110 6.90 -19.50 18.77
CA GLY A 110 8.13 -20.23 18.63
C GLY A 110 9.03 -19.59 17.59
N GLU A 111 9.24 -20.29 16.50
CA GLU A 111 10.12 -19.83 15.43
C GLU A 111 9.36 -19.19 14.27
N LEU A 112 8.06 -18.97 14.42
CA LEU A 112 7.25 -18.39 13.35
C LEU A 112 6.78 -17.00 13.74
N LEU A 113 7.19 -16.00 12.99
CA LEU A 113 6.71 -14.65 13.11
C LEU A 113 5.65 -14.40 12.04
N HIS A 114 4.48 -13.97 12.47
CA HIS A 114 3.38 -13.65 11.56
C HIS A 114 2.97 -12.21 11.80
N ILE A 115 3.11 -11.38 10.78
CA ILE A 115 2.66 -9.98 10.79
C ILE A 115 1.54 -9.89 9.78
N TYR A 116 0.41 -9.36 10.20
CA TYR A 116 -0.79 -9.41 9.37
C TYR A 116 -1.74 -8.27 9.63
N ASN A 117 -2.59 -8.04 8.64
CA ASN A 117 -3.79 -7.23 8.81
C ASN A 117 -4.86 -7.84 7.90
N ASP A 118 -5.96 -7.11 7.70
CA ASP A 118 -7.07 -7.62 6.88
C ASP A 118 -6.68 -7.83 5.42
N THR A 119 -5.65 -7.14 4.95
CA THR A 119 -5.26 -7.16 3.55
C THR A 119 -4.00 -7.96 3.27
N ASN A 120 -3.02 -7.88 4.17
CA ASN A 120 -1.69 -8.45 3.96
C ASN A 120 -1.30 -9.40 5.06
N SER A 121 -0.48 -10.36 4.72
CA SER A 121 0.03 -11.34 5.67
C SER A 121 1.47 -11.67 5.33
N PHE A 122 2.34 -11.58 6.34
CA PHE A 122 3.77 -11.87 6.21
C PHE A 122 4.15 -12.92 7.23
N LYS A 123 4.73 -14.00 6.78
CA LYS A 123 5.16 -15.09 7.65
C LYS A 123 6.64 -15.37 7.46
N TYR A 124 7.37 -15.44 8.55
CA TYR A 124 8.80 -15.68 8.51
C TYR A 124 9.18 -16.70 9.54
N ALA A 125 10.10 -17.59 9.15
CA ALA A 125 10.75 -18.46 10.09
C ALA A 125 11.90 -17.65 10.72
N VAL A 126 11.86 -17.48 12.02
CA VAL A 126 12.80 -16.60 12.72
C VAL A 126 13.48 -17.31 13.86
N ALA A 127 14.67 -16.83 14.20
CA ALA A 127 15.34 -17.28 15.40
C ALA A 127 14.94 -16.37 16.54
N SER A 128 14.13 -16.87 17.44
CA SER A 128 13.72 -16.11 18.60
C SER A 128 14.80 -16.16 19.66
N SER A 129 15.08 -15.04 20.29
CA SER A 129 16.04 -15.02 21.36
C SER A 129 15.55 -15.83 22.56
N PHE A 130 14.25 -15.88 22.74
CA PHE A 130 13.65 -16.68 23.78
C PHE A 130 13.93 -18.16 23.56
N ASP A 131 13.61 -18.66 22.36
CA ASP A 131 13.84 -20.06 22.03
C ASP A 131 15.29 -20.43 22.16
N ARG A 132 16.14 -19.55 21.73
CA ARG A 132 17.57 -19.81 21.77
C ARG A 132 18.07 -19.88 23.19
N GLY A 133 17.63 -18.97 24.03
CA GLY A 133 18.02 -18.99 25.42
C GLY A 133 17.61 -20.27 26.10
N GLU A 134 16.39 -20.67 25.84
CA GLU A 134 15.84 -21.89 26.39
C GLU A 134 16.64 -23.12 25.93
N LEU A 135 16.88 -23.17 24.64
CA LEU A 135 17.56 -24.32 24.05
C LEU A 135 19.02 -24.40 24.42
N SER A 136 19.61 -23.26 24.66
CA SER A 136 21.00 -23.23 25.04
C SER A 136 21.24 -23.82 26.44
N ASP A 137 20.25 -23.64 27.25
CA ASP A 137 20.33 -24.10 28.63
C ASP A 137 20.06 -25.57 28.74
#